data_6f236e18e527a1f5f94e5822ff1dddff
#
_entry.id   6f236e18e527a1f5f94e5822ff1dddff
#
_cell.length_a   1.000
_cell.length_b   1.000
_cell.length_c   1.000
_cell.angle_alpha   90.00
_cell.angle_beta   90.00
_cell.angle_gamma   90.00
#
_symmetry.space_group_name_H-M   'P 1'
#
loop_
_entity.id
_entity.type
_entity.pdbx_description
1 polymer ?
#
loop_
_entity_poly.entity_id
_entity_poly.type
_entity_poly.pdbx_seq_one_letter_code
_entity_poly.pdbx_strand_id
1 'polypeptide(L)'
;YVESCFLPEMLATRRIKAATRKILNAMAHAQKNGINITALGGFSSIIFETFNLQQIKQIRNLKLEFERFTTGNTHTAYILCRQVEEAAPKLGIELSKATVAVCGATGDIGSAVCRWLNVKTNVAELLLIARDKERLQDLQSELGRGKIMDLEEALPQADIVVWVASMPKGVEIDPKTLKQPCLLIDGGYPKNLATQVQHPEIYVLNGGIVEHSLDIEWKIMKIVNMDVPGRQLFACFAESMLLEFEKLYTNFSWGRNQITVEKMEQIGHISVKHGFRPLMSF
;
A
#
# COMPACT_ATOMS: atom_id res chain seq x y z
N TYR A 1 5.36 -14.00 13.91
CA TYR A 1 4.20 -13.08 13.96
C TYR A 1 3.93 -12.66 15.40
N VAL A 2 3.70 -11.38 15.61
CA VAL A 2 3.33 -10.82 16.91
C VAL A 2 2.07 -9.99 16.72
N GLU A 3 1.00 -10.36 17.41
CA GLU A 3 -0.25 -9.63 17.35
C GLU A 3 -0.28 -8.47 18.34
N SER A 4 -0.51 -7.26 17.85
CA SER A 4 -0.62 -6.07 18.70
C SER A 4 -1.98 -5.87 19.35
N CYS A 5 -2.95 -6.72 19.09
CA CYS A 5 -4.28 -6.81 19.68
C CYS A 5 -5.00 -5.44 19.84
N PHE A 6 -5.12 -4.67 18.78
CA PHE A 6 -5.93 -3.45 18.78
C PHE A 6 -6.97 -3.50 17.65
N LEU A 7 -8.07 -2.78 17.84
CA LEU A 7 -9.14 -2.71 16.86
C LEU A 7 -9.01 -1.45 16.01
N PRO A 8 -9.35 -1.50 14.71
CA PRO A 8 -9.34 -0.33 13.81
C PRO A 8 -10.15 0.84 14.36
N GLU A 9 -11.25 0.57 15.08
CA GLU A 9 -12.10 1.58 15.73
C GLU A 9 -11.35 2.40 16.81
N MET A 10 -10.25 1.87 17.36
CA MET A 10 -9.41 2.62 18.30
C MET A 10 -8.72 3.80 17.63
N LEU A 11 -8.52 3.76 16.31
CA LEU A 11 -7.95 4.85 15.51
C LEU A 11 -8.98 5.99 15.37
N ALA A 12 -10.25 5.65 15.18
CA ALA A 12 -11.33 6.60 15.03
C ALA A 12 -11.78 7.24 16.36
N THR A 13 -11.62 6.54 17.49
CA THR A 13 -12.18 6.91 18.80
C THR A 13 -11.20 7.62 19.74
N ARG A 14 -10.14 8.27 19.24
CA ARG A 14 -9.09 8.93 20.04
C ARG A 14 -8.33 7.99 21.01
N ARG A 15 -8.49 6.69 20.90
CA ARG A 15 -7.72 5.69 21.68
C ARG A 15 -6.35 5.38 21.08
N ILE A 16 -5.83 6.28 20.25
CA ILE A 16 -4.54 6.16 19.54
C ILE A 16 -3.40 5.86 20.52
N LYS A 17 -3.36 6.52 21.69
CA LYS A 17 -2.32 6.26 22.71
C LYS A 17 -2.31 4.80 23.18
N ALA A 18 -3.49 4.18 23.33
CA ALA A 18 -3.58 2.79 23.74
C ALA A 18 -3.15 1.83 22.63
N ALA A 19 -3.56 2.08 21.39
CA ALA A 19 -3.12 1.33 20.21
C ALA A 19 -1.60 1.45 20.04
N THR A 20 -1.04 2.65 20.06
CA THR A 20 0.40 2.90 19.98
C THR A 20 1.17 2.10 21.05
N ARG A 21 0.68 2.08 22.29
CA ARG A 21 1.32 1.32 23.38
C ARG A 21 1.34 -0.18 23.09
N LYS A 22 0.26 -0.74 22.53
CA LYS A 22 0.19 -2.15 22.18
C LYS A 22 1.19 -2.50 21.05
N ILE A 23 1.29 -1.65 20.04
CA ILE A 23 2.24 -1.85 18.94
C ILE A 23 3.68 -1.75 19.45
N LEU A 24 4.01 -0.73 20.26
CA LEU A 24 5.34 -0.60 20.85
C LEU A 24 5.74 -1.80 21.72
N ASN A 25 4.78 -2.41 22.43
CA ASN A 25 5.02 -3.63 23.18
C ASN A 25 5.32 -4.82 22.24
N ALA A 26 4.58 -4.93 21.14
CA ALA A 26 4.80 -5.97 20.12
C ALA A 26 6.18 -5.81 19.47
N MET A 27 6.57 -4.57 19.12
CA MET A 27 7.91 -4.26 18.61
C MET A 27 9.01 -4.66 19.60
N ALA A 28 8.87 -4.27 20.87
CA ALA A 28 9.84 -4.62 21.91
C ALA A 28 9.93 -6.15 22.10
N HIS A 29 8.81 -6.85 22.00
CA HIS A 29 8.77 -8.31 22.05
C HIS A 29 9.51 -8.94 20.86
N ALA A 30 9.29 -8.47 19.64
CA ALA A 30 10.00 -8.94 18.45
C ALA A 30 11.51 -8.73 18.58
N GLN A 31 11.94 -7.53 18.98
CA GLN A 31 13.36 -7.23 19.18
C GLN A 31 13.99 -8.10 20.27
N LYS A 32 13.30 -8.31 21.41
CA LYS A 32 13.78 -9.17 22.52
C LYS A 32 13.99 -10.62 22.07
N ASN A 33 13.20 -11.09 21.10
CA ASN A 33 13.33 -12.44 20.54
C ASN A 33 14.32 -12.52 19.36
N GLY A 34 15.15 -11.51 19.16
CA GLY A 34 16.23 -11.54 18.18
C GLY A 34 15.76 -11.41 16.72
N ILE A 35 14.56 -10.90 16.47
CA ILE A 35 14.07 -10.66 15.10
C ILE A 35 14.82 -9.47 14.52
N ASN A 36 15.50 -9.67 13.39
CA ASN A 36 16.35 -8.67 12.76
C ASN A 36 15.56 -7.56 12.07
N ILE A 37 14.46 -7.91 11.40
CA ILE A 37 13.59 -6.96 10.70
C ILE A 37 12.12 -7.37 10.87
N THR A 38 11.26 -6.41 11.14
CA THR A 38 9.83 -6.66 11.38
C THR A 38 8.97 -5.71 10.55
N ALA A 39 8.01 -6.25 9.80
CA ALA A 39 7.00 -5.44 9.13
C ALA A 39 5.89 -5.03 10.10
N LEU A 40 5.58 -3.73 10.14
CA LEU A 40 4.45 -3.15 10.85
C LEU A 40 3.21 -3.21 9.96
N GLY A 41 2.67 -4.40 9.77
CA GLY A 41 1.58 -4.65 8.84
C GLY A 41 0.24 -4.04 9.27
N GLY A 42 -0.68 -3.99 8.31
CA GLY A 42 -2.06 -3.55 8.52
C GLY A 42 -2.16 -2.11 9.06
N PHE A 43 -3.07 -1.89 10.00
CA PHE A 43 -3.32 -0.57 10.58
C PHE A 43 -2.18 -0.05 11.48
N SER A 44 -1.16 -0.86 11.80
CA SER A 44 -0.04 -0.43 12.62
C SER A 44 0.77 0.67 11.94
N SER A 45 0.95 0.61 10.62
CA SER A 45 1.66 1.62 9.84
C SER A 45 1.00 3.00 9.95
N ILE A 46 -0.34 3.07 9.91
CA ILE A 46 -1.11 4.31 9.95
C ILE A 46 -0.81 5.11 11.23
N ILE A 47 -0.66 4.43 12.37
CA ILE A 47 -0.34 5.08 13.64
C ILE A 47 1.02 5.76 13.55
N PHE A 48 1.99 5.10 12.95
CA PHE A 48 3.36 5.61 12.87
C PHE A 48 3.59 6.64 11.76
N GLU A 49 2.70 6.72 10.78
CA GLU A 49 2.68 7.81 9.79
C GLU A 49 2.36 9.16 10.43
N THR A 50 1.59 9.16 11.53
CA THR A 50 1.19 10.39 12.24
C THR A 50 2.22 10.87 13.27
N PHE A 51 3.16 10.02 13.67
CA PHE A 51 4.19 10.34 14.68
C PHE A 51 5.58 10.35 14.06
N ASN A 52 6.39 11.34 14.39
CA ASN A 52 7.81 11.26 14.10
C ASN A 52 8.51 10.34 15.13
N LEU A 53 9.65 9.76 14.72
CA LEU A 53 10.44 8.84 15.56
C LEU A 53 10.84 9.43 16.92
N GLN A 54 11.08 10.74 16.99
CA GLN A 54 11.45 11.41 18.25
C GLN A 54 10.30 11.45 19.23
N GLN A 55 9.08 11.71 18.76
CA GLN A 55 7.87 11.68 19.59
C GLN A 55 7.60 10.28 20.15
N ILE A 56 7.83 9.24 19.34
CA ILE A 56 7.66 7.84 19.78
C ILE A 56 8.72 7.48 20.83
N LYS A 57 9.98 7.86 20.65
CA LYS A 57 11.06 7.66 21.62
C LYS A 57 10.76 8.30 22.96
N GLN A 58 10.17 9.50 22.97
CA GLN A 58 9.80 10.21 24.19
C GLN A 58 8.64 9.53 24.97
N ILE A 59 7.73 8.84 24.27
CA ILE A 59 6.55 8.25 24.90
C ILE A 59 6.91 7.15 25.91
N ARG A 60 8.08 6.49 25.81
CA ARG A 60 8.34 5.32 26.66
C ARG A 60 9.75 5.03 27.11
N ASN A 61 10.75 5.76 26.83
CA ASN A 61 12.14 5.34 27.10
C ASN A 61 12.47 3.92 26.59
N LEU A 62 11.79 3.49 25.53
CA LEU A 62 11.99 2.17 24.95
C LEU A 62 13.32 2.18 24.17
N LYS A 63 14.21 1.25 24.49
CA LYS A 63 15.43 1.00 23.72
C LYS A 63 15.09 0.20 22.46
N LEU A 64 14.26 0.80 21.55
CA LEU A 64 13.93 0.18 20.28
C LEU A 64 14.92 0.65 19.21
N GLU A 65 15.43 -0.32 18.46
CA GLU A 65 16.23 -0.11 17.26
C GLU A 65 15.24 0.08 16.08
N PHE A 66 14.81 1.32 15.86
CA PHE A 66 13.76 1.63 14.91
C PHE A 66 14.11 1.26 13.46
N GLU A 67 15.38 1.13 13.17
CA GLU A 67 15.92 0.67 11.89
C GLU A 67 15.48 -0.76 11.56
N ARG A 68 15.19 -1.57 12.58
CA ARG A 68 14.71 -2.96 12.43
C ARG A 68 13.23 -3.09 12.18
N PHE A 69 12.55 -1.98 11.89
CA PHE A 69 11.12 -1.98 11.61
C PHE A 69 10.83 -1.27 10.30
N THR A 70 9.98 -1.89 9.49
CA THR A 70 9.47 -1.32 8.24
C THR A 70 7.95 -1.35 8.22
N THR A 71 7.30 -0.49 7.44
CA THR A 71 5.84 -0.54 7.27
C THR A 71 5.42 -1.52 6.17
N GLY A 72 6.35 -1.88 5.28
CA GLY A 72 6.06 -2.67 4.09
C GLY A 72 5.42 -1.88 2.95
N ASN A 73 5.26 -0.57 3.13
CA ASN A 73 4.56 0.27 2.16
C ASN A 73 5.36 0.50 0.88
N THR A 74 6.70 0.41 0.91
CA THR A 74 7.54 0.55 -0.28
C THR A 74 7.29 -0.58 -1.27
N HIS A 75 7.30 -1.83 -0.79
CA HIS A 75 7.00 -2.97 -1.64
C HIS A 75 5.54 -2.97 -2.11
N THR A 76 4.60 -2.57 -1.24
CA THR A 76 3.20 -2.43 -1.63
C THR A 76 3.03 -1.42 -2.76
N ALA A 77 3.65 -0.24 -2.65
CA ALA A 77 3.59 0.78 -3.71
C ALA A 77 4.21 0.29 -5.02
N TYR A 78 5.37 -0.39 -4.95
CA TYR A 78 6.00 -1.01 -6.11
C TYR A 78 5.08 -2.02 -6.81
N ILE A 79 4.47 -2.95 -6.05
CA ILE A 79 3.58 -3.97 -6.60
C ILE A 79 2.35 -3.35 -7.27
N LEU A 80 1.73 -2.32 -6.66
CA LEU A 80 0.62 -1.60 -7.28
C LEU A 80 1.01 -0.98 -8.63
N CYS A 81 2.19 -0.36 -8.70
CA CYS A 81 2.71 0.20 -9.95
C CYS A 81 2.95 -0.89 -11.01
N ARG A 82 3.52 -2.02 -10.61
CA ARG A 82 3.71 -3.16 -11.53
C ARG A 82 2.37 -3.74 -12.00
N GLN A 83 1.36 -3.78 -11.14
CA GLN A 83 0.01 -4.20 -11.53
C GLN A 83 -0.59 -3.25 -12.58
N VAL A 84 -0.40 -1.93 -12.46
CA VAL A 84 -0.77 -0.97 -13.51
C VAL A 84 -0.06 -1.29 -14.81
N GLU A 85 1.27 -1.40 -14.79
CA GLU A 85 2.10 -1.58 -15.97
C GLU A 85 1.85 -2.91 -16.69
N GLU A 86 1.55 -3.98 -15.95
CA GLU A 86 1.40 -5.33 -16.49
C GLU A 86 -0.04 -5.69 -16.85
N ALA A 87 -1.05 -5.13 -16.15
CA ALA A 87 -2.45 -5.42 -16.41
C ALA A 87 -3.02 -4.55 -17.53
N ALA A 88 -2.68 -3.26 -17.58
CA ALA A 88 -3.25 -2.34 -18.57
C ALA A 88 -3.08 -2.84 -20.02
N PRO A 89 -1.89 -3.28 -20.48
CA PRO A 89 -1.74 -3.79 -21.84
C PRO A 89 -2.54 -5.06 -22.11
N LYS A 90 -2.74 -5.93 -21.10
CA LYS A 90 -3.55 -7.16 -21.27
C LYS A 90 -5.03 -6.86 -21.52
N LEU A 91 -5.48 -5.70 -21.08
CA LEU A 91 -6.85 -5.19 -21.28
C LEU A 91 -6.96 -4.23 -22.48
N GLY A 92 -5.89 -4.10 -23.27
CA GLY A 92 -5.84 -3.18 -24.41
C GLY A 92 -5.76 -1.70 -24.02
N ILE A 93 -5.45 -1.39 -22.75
CA ILE A 93 -5.28 -0.02 -22.27
C ILE A 93 -3.82 0.40 -22.55
N GLU A 94 -3.65 1.34 -23.47
CA GLU A 94 -2.35 1.92 -23.80
C GLU A 94 -2.00 3.03 -22.79
N LEU A 95 -0.98 2.84 -21.98
CA LEU A 95 -0.62 3.78 -20.91
C LEU A 95 -0.35 5.20 -21.41
N SER A 96 0.25 5.35 -22.60
CA SER A 96 0.51 6.66 -23.21
C SER A 96 -0.74 7.46 -23.58
N LYS A 97 -1.90 6.83 -23.55
CA LYS A 97 -3.22 7.46 -23.79
C LYS A 97 -4.12 7.40 -22.56
N ALA A 98 -3.70 6.65 -21.54
CA ALA A 98 -4.54 6.35 -20.38
C ALA A 98 -4.55 7.49 -19.36
N THR A 99 -5.72 7.71 -18.80
CA THR A 99 -5.94 8.52 -17.60
C THR A 99 -5.93 7.61 -16.38
N VAL A 100 -5.03 7.86 -15.44
CA VAL A 100 -4.89 7.09 -14.20
C VAL A 100 -5.35 7.92 -13.00
N ALA A 101 -6.38 7.46 -12.29
CA ALA A 101 -6.84 8.07 -11.05
C ALA A 101 -6.21 7.38 -9.84
N VAL A 102 -5.61 8.15 -8.94
CA VAL A 102 -5.07 7.65 -7.68
C VAL A 102 -5.92 8.14 -6.53
N CYS A 103 -6.77 7.25 -5.99
CA CYS A 103 -7.63 7.52 -4.85
C CYS A 103 -6.86 7.30 -3.53
N GLY A 104 -6.63 8.37 -2.78
CA GLY A 104 -5.73 8.39 -1.62
C GLY A 104 -4.34 8.90 -1.95
N ALA A 105 -4.21 9.76 -2.97
CA ALA A 105 -2.95 10.28 -3.49
C ALA A 105 -2.04 10.93 -2.45
N THR A 106 -2.57 11.47 -1.34
CA THR A 106 -1.79 12.13 -0.28
C THR A 106 -1.31 11.17 0.82
N GLY A 107 -1.69 9.88 0.78
CA GLY A 107 -1.17 8.84 1.66
C GLY A 107 0.25 8.41 1.25
N ASP A 108 0.97 7.70 2.13
CA ASP A 108 2.33 7.24 1.85
C ASP A 108 2.40 6.39 0.57
N ILE A 109 1.55 5.39 0.45
CA ILE A 109 1.48 4.53 -0.73
C ILE A 109 1.00 5.33 -1.95
N GLY A 110 -0.06 6.13 -1.81
CA GLY A 110 -0.65 6.86 -2.93
C GLY A 110 0.31 7.88 -3.54
N SER A 111 1.02 8.65 -2.71
CA SER A 111 2.02 9.61 -3.20
C SER A 111 3.21 8.91 -3.87
N ALA A 112 3.63 7.77 -3.35
CA ALA A 112 4.68 6.95 -3.97
C ALA A 112 4.26 6.39 -5.34
N VAL A 113 3.01 5.90 -5.46
CA VAL A 113 2.42 5.48 -6.74
C VAL A 113 2.40 6.64 -7.73
N CYS A 114 1.96 7.85 -7.30
CA CYS A 114 1.96 9.03 -8.17
C CYS A 114 3.37 9.38 -8.67
N ARG A 115 4.38 9.37 -7.78
CA ARG A 115 5.78 9.63 -8.14
C ARG A 115 6.31 8.60 -9.14
N TRP A 116 6.04 7.31 -8.91
CA TRP A 116 6.44 6.24 -9.83
C TRP A 116 5.80 6.43 -11.20
N LEU A 117 4.48 6.57 -11.26
CA LEU A 117 3.76 6.75 -12.52
C LEU A 117 4.25 7.98 -13.28
N ASN A 118 4.63 9.04 -12.57
CA ASN A 118 5.18 10.27 -13.16
C ASN A 118 6.56 10.07 -13.80
N VAL A 119 7.43 9.29 -13.16
CA VAL A 119 8.85 9.17 -13.55
C VAL A 119 9.10 7.93 -14.41
N LYS A 120 8.43 6.81 -14.14
CA LYS A 120 8.72 5.49 -14.72
C LYS A 120 7.76 5.08 -15.82
N THR A 121 6.66 5.80 -15.99
CA THR A 121 5.67 5.49 -17.02
C THR A 121 5.40 6.71 -17.90
N ASN A 122 4.74 6.46 -19.02
CA ASN A 122 4.32 7.50 -19.96
C ASN A 122 2.79 7.72 -19.92
N VAL A 123 2.14 7.51 -18.77
CA VAL A 123 0.69 7.73 -18.63
C VAL A 123 0.32 9.15 -19.09
N ALA A 124 -0.78 9.24 -19.88
CA ALA A 124 -1.18 10.51 -20.47
C ALA A 124 -1.58 11.51 -19.39
N GLU A 125 -2.38 11.09 -18.44
CA GLU A 125 -2.91 11.95 -17.38
C GLU A 125 -2.95 11.26 -16.02
N LEU A 126 -2.66 12.03 -14.95
CA LEU A 126 -2.82 11.61 -13.56
C LEU A 126 -3.93 12.45 -12.91
N LEU A 127 -4.91 11.78 -12.30
CA LEU A 127 -5.94 12.40 -11.49
C LEU A 127 -5.62 12.12 -10.02
N LEU A 128 -5.42 13.19 -9.25
CA LEU A 128 -5.01 13.15 -7.85
C LEU A 128 -6.23 13.36 -6.95
N ILE A 129 -6.62 12.33 -6.21
CA ILE A 129 -7.83 12.33 -5.40
C ILE A 129 -7.49 12.07 -3.94
N ALA A 130 -7.80 13.03 -3.06
CA ALA A 130 -7.71 12.89 -1.62
C ALA A 130 -8.56 13.95 -0.90
N ARG A 131 -8.78 13.78 0.40
CA ARG A 131 -9.55 14.73 1.21
C ARG A 131 -8.77 16.00 1.56
N ASP A 132 -7.46 15.86 1.74
CA ASP A 132 -6.57 16.97 2.13
C ASP A 132 -6.11 17.71 0.86
N LYS A 133 -6.75 18.85 0.60
CA LYS A 133 -6.50 19.64 -0.63
C LYS A 133 -5.16 20.34 -0.60
N GLU A 134 -4.66 20.76 0.56
CA GLU A 134 -3.35 21.41 0.71
C GLU A 134 -2.24 20.41 0.32
N ARG A 135 -2.28 19.21 0.89
CA ARG A 135 -1.33 18.15 0.53
C ARG A 135 -1.44 17.68 -0.92
N LEU A 136 -2.62 17.78 -1.55
CA LEU A 136 -2.76 17.52 -2.99
C LEU A 136 -2.03 18.59 -3.81
N GLN A 137 -2.12 19.85 -3.42
CA GLN A 137 -1.41 20.94 -4.09
C GLN A 137 0.12 20.80 -3.96
N ASP A 138 0.60 20.40 -2.77
CA ASP A 138 2.02 20.12 -2.55
C ASP A 138 2.49 18.97 -3.47
N LEU A 139 1.74 17.88 -3.52
CA LEU A 139 2.06 16.73 -4.37
C LEU A 139 2.01 17.11 -5.86
N GLN A 140 1.00 17.84 -6.30
CA GLN A 140 0.88 18.30 -7.68
C GLN A 140 2.09 19.19 -8.07
N SER A 141 2.48 20.10 -7.17
CA SER A 141 3.64 20.98 -7.37
C SER A 141 4.94 20.16 -7.45
N GLU A 142 5.11 19.16 -6.59
CA GLU A 142 6.26 18.26 -6.62
C GLU A 142 6.34 17.47 -7.93
N LEU A 143 5.22 16.93 -8.41
CA LEU A 143 5.15 16.14 -9.64
C LEU A 143 5.32 16.99 -10.91
N GLY A 144 5.02 18.30 -10.85
CA GLY A 144 4.98 19.19 -12.00
C GLY A 144 3.82 18.90 -12.96
N ARG A 145 2.94 17.97 -12.63
CA ARG A 145 1.76 17.56 -13.43
C ARG A 145 0.68 16.91 -12.57
N GLY A 146 -0.43 16.55 -13.22
CA GLY A 146 -1.59 15.91 -12.60
C GLY A 146 -2.70 16.91 -12.34
N LYS A 147 -3.93 16.43 -12.26
CA LYS A 147 -5.13 17.23 -11.97
C LYS A 147 -5.70 16.82 -10.61
N ILE A 148 -5.92 17.81 -9.75
CA ILE A 148 -6.66 17.59 -8.50
C ILE A 148 -8.15 17.56 -8.84
N MET A 149 -8.81 16.47 -8.48
CA MET A 149 -10.24 16.28 -8.75
C MET A 149 -10.97 15.69 -7.56
N ASP A 150 -12.28 15.86 -7.52
CA ASP A 150 -13.15 15.12 -6.62
C ASP A 150 -13.45 13.72 -7.20
N LEU A 151 -13.82 12.79 -6.33
CA LEU A 151 -13.95 11.37 -6.70
C LEU A 151 -15.00 11.17 -7.81
N GLU A 152 -16.17 11.79 -7.65
CA GLU A 152 -17.29 11.66 -8.56
C GLU A 152 -16.98 12.18 -9.97
N GLU A 153 -16.11 13.19 -10.08
CA GLU A 153 -15.67 13.77 -11.35
C GLU A 153 -14.56 12.96 -12.02
N ALA A 154 -13.71 12.33 -11.21
CA ALA A 154 -12.52 11.60 -11.68
C ALA A 154 -12.88 10.20 -12.21
N LEU A 155 -13.77 9.47 -11.53
CA LEU A 155 -14.08 8.07 -11.87
C LEU A 155 -14.58 7.88 -13.31
N PRO A 156 -15.48 8.75 -13.87
CA PRO A 156 -15.92 8.62 -15.26
C PRO A 156 -14.83 8.87 -16.31
N GLN A 157 -13.70 9.48 -15.92
CA GLN A 157 -12.61 9.83 -16.83
C GLN A 157 -11.46 8.83 -16.80
N ALA A 158 -11.38 8.01 -15.74
CA ALA A 158 -10.22 7.16 -15.49
C ALA A 158 -10.31 5.81 -16.24
N ASP A 159 -9.31 5.53 -17.07
CA ASP A 159 -9.08 4.19 -17.65
C ASP A 159 -8.57 3.21 -16.61
N ILE A 160 -7.83 3.73 -15.63
CA ILE A 160 -7.23 2.97 -14.54
C ILE A 160 -7.48 3.69 -13.22
N VAL A 161 -7.98 2.98 -12.22
CA VAL A 161 -8.18 3.50 -10.86
C VAL A 161 -7.30 2.72 -9.90
N VAL A 162 -6.35 3.39 -9.25
CA VAL A 162 -5.57 2.82 -8.15
C VAL A 162 -6.18 3.30 -6.84
N TRP A 163 -6.85 2.39 -6.14
CA TRP A 163 -7.53 2.70 -4.90
C TRP A 163 -6.67 2.35 -3.69
N VAL A 164 -6.14 3.34 -3.00
CA VAL A 164 -5.35 3.20 -1.77
C VAL A 164 -5.88 4.05 -0.61
N ALA A 165 -7.08 4.59 -0.78
CA ALA A 165 -7.78 5.29 0.27
C ALA A 165 -8.48 4.31 1.22
N SER A 166 -8.55 4.68 2.50
CA SER A 166 -9.47 4.02 3.42
C SER A 166 -10.90 4.39 3.05
N MET A 167 -11.73 3.41 2.71
CA MET A 167 -13.15 3.65 2.45
C MET A 167 -13.89 3.91 3.78
N PRO A 168 -14.63 5.01 3.89
CA PRO A 168 -15.59 5.17 4.99
C PRO A 168 -16.63 4.05 4.92
N LYS A 169 -17.12 3.60 6.08
CA LYS A 169 -18.24 2.64 6.13
C LYS A 169 -19.44 3.21 5.36
N GLY A 170 -20.01 2.40 4.47
CA GLY A 170 -21.20 2.76 3.68
C GLY A 170 -20.93 3.57 2.41
N VAL A 171 -19.67 3.80 2.03
CA VAL A 171 -19.34 4.31 0.70
C VAL A 171 -19.26 3.12 -0.27
N GLU A 172 -20.11 3.13 -1.28
CA GLU A 172 -20.13 2.16 -2.37
C GLU A 172 -19.77 2.86 -3.68
N ILE A 173 -19.07 2.16 -4.55
CA ILE A 173 -18.80 2.63 -5.91
C ILE A 173 -19.87 2.02 -6.82
N ASP A 174 -20.70 2.87 -7.41
CA ASP A 174 -21.61 2.43 -8.48
C ASP A 174 -20.78 2.12 -9.74
N PRO A 175 -20.77 0.86 -10.22
CA PRO A 175 -20.04 0.48 -11.42
C PRO A 175 -20.38 1.34 -12.65
N LYS A 176 -21.59 1.89 -12.72
CA LYS A 176 -22.04 2.75 -13.81
C LYS A 176 -21.33 4.11 -13.84
N THR A 177 -20.73 4.53 -12.75
CA THR A 177 -19.96 5.78 -12.68
C THR A 177 -18.54 5.62 -13.18
N LEU A 178 -18.06 4.40 -13.38
CA LEU A 178 -16.72 4.13 -13.90
C LEU A 178 -16.73 4.17 -15.43
N LYS A 179 -15.63 4.64 -16.00
CA LYS A 179 -15.37 4.50 -17.44
C LYS A 179 -15.34 3.01 -17.82
N GLN A 180 -15.74 2.68 -19.03
CA GLN A 180 -15.77 1.30 -19.52
C GLN A 180 -15.03 1.22 -20.87
N PRO A 181 -14.03 0.32 -21.01
CA PRO A 181 -13.49 -0.56 -19.98
C PRO A 181 -12.66 0.17 -18.92
N CYS A 182 -12.57 -0.38 -17.71
CA CYS A 182 -11.76 0.18 -16.60
C CYS A 182 -10.98 -0.90 -15.87
N LEU A 183 -9.73 -0.61 -15.55
CA LEU A 183 -8.92 -1.38 -14.62
C LEU A 183 -8.98 -0.76 -13.22
N LEU A 184 -9.51 -1.49 -12.25
CA LEU A 184 -9.59 -1.08 -10.86
C LEU A 184 -8.63 -1.90 -10.00
N ILE A 185 -7.62 -1.27 -9.41
CA ILE A 185 -6.64 -1.93 -8.53
C ILE A 185 -6.99 -1.58 -7.08
N ASP A 186 -7.53 -2.58 -6.34
CA ASP A 186 -7.90 -2.45 -4.94
C ASP A 186 -6.69 -2.60 -4.02
N GLY A 187 -5.98 -1.51 -3.78
CA GLY A 187 -4.89 -1.41 -2.80
C GLY A 187 -5.36 -1.10 -1.37
N GLY A 188 -6.65 -0.92 -1.16
CA GLY A 188 -7.25 -0.66 0.15
C GLY A 188 -7.28 -1.89 1.07
N TYR A 189 -7.68 -1.67 2.31
CA TYR A 189 -7.96 -2.74 3.27
C TYR A 189 -9.17 -2.36 4.15
N PRO A 190 -10.16 -3.26 4.37
CA PRO A 190 -10.28 -4.59 3.76
C PRO A 190 -10.50 -4.54 2.24
N LYS A 191 -10.15 -5.63 1.55
CA LYS A 191 -10.38 -5.82 0.11
C LYS A 191 -11.86 -6.10 -0.12
N ASN A 192 -12.59 -5.13 -0.66
CA ASN A 192 -14.03 -5.26 -0.86
C ASN A 192 -14.54 -4.72 -2.22
N LEU A 193 -13.68 -4.09 -3.01
CA LEU A 193 -14.10 -3.52 -4.30
C LEU A 193 -14.51 -4.59 -5.30
N ALA A 194 -13.85 -5.75 -5.32
CA ALA A 194 -14.22 -6.86 -6.19
C ALA A 194 -15.64 -7.40 -5.93
N THR A 195 -16.15 -7.27 -4.70
CA THR A 195 -17.53 -7.66 -4.37
C THR A 195 -18.54 -6.55 -4.62
N GLN A 196 -18.12 -5.29 -4.55
CA GLN A 196 -18.98 -4.12 -4.78
C GLN A 196 -19.11 -3.80 -6.27
N VAL A 197 -18.00 -3.90 -7.02
CA VAL A 197 -17.92 -3.51 -8.41
C VAL A 197 -17.96 -4.76 -9.29
N GLN A 198 -19.16 -5.25 -9.60
CA GLN A 198 -19.39 -6.39 -10.50
C GLN A 198 -19.93 -5.88 -11.83
N HIS A 199 -19.07 -5.83 -12.83
CA HIS A 199 -19.43 -5.41 -14.19
C HIS A 199 -18.52 -6.08 -15.23
N PRO A 200 -19.02 -6.53 -16.39
CA PRO A 200 -18.21 -7.29 -17.37
C PRO A 200 -17.06 -6.51 -17.99
N GLU A 201 -17.11 -5.18 -17.99
CA GLU A 201 -16.07 -4.32 -18.54
C GLU A 201 -15.23 -3.61 -17.45
N ILE A 202 -15.39 -4.01 -16.18
CA ILE A 202 -14.57 -3.49 -15.08
C ILE A 202 -13.75 -4.64 -14.49
N TYR A 203 -12.46 -4.54 -14.63
CA TYR A 203 -11.50 -5.57 -14.22
C TYR A 203 -10.90 -5.18 -12.88
N VAL A 204 -11.24 -5.94 -11.83
CA VAL A 204 -10.77 -5.64 -10.47
C VAL A 204 -9.62 -6.54 -10.09
N LEU A 205 -8.47 -5.94 -9.80
CA LEU A 205 -7.30 -6.64 -9.24
C LEU A 205 -7.19 -6.40 -7.74
N ASN A 206 -6.87 -7.45 -6.99
CA ASN A 206 -6.45 -7.34 -5.59
C ASN A 206 -5.05 -6.72 -5.53
N GLY A 207 -5.00 -5.41 -5.25
CA GLY A 207 -3.77 -4.63 -5.23
C GLY A 207 -2.86 -4.96 -4.04
N GLY A 208 -1.55 -4.88 -4.24
CA GLY A 208 -0.57 -5.08 -3.16
C GLY A 208 -0.47 -6.52 -2.65
N ILE A 209 -0.88 -7.50 -3.45
CA ILE A 209 -0.66 -8.92 -3.19
C ILE A 209 0.41 -9.43 -4.14
N VAL A 210 1.29 -10.28 -3.63
CA VAL A 210 2.33 -10.96 -4.39
C VAL A 210 2.10 -12.45 -4.42
N GLU A 211 2.50 -13.08 -5.51
CA GLU A 211 2.72 -14.51 -5.61
C GLU A 211 4.20 -14.82 -5.39
N HIS A 212 4.50 -15.96 -4.80
CA HIS A 212 5.88 -16.39 -4.58
C HIS A 212 6.06 -17.87 -4.92
N SER A 213 7.30 -18.24 -5.27
CA SER A 213 7.68 -19.61 -5.60
C SER A 213 8.14 -20.42 -4.38
N LEU A 214 8.18 -19.82 -3.19
CA LEU A 214 8.64 -20.48 -1.98
C LEU A 214 7.64 -21.60 -1.57
N ASP A 215 8.17 -22.74 -1.18
CA ASP A 215 7.38 -23.84 -0.63
C ASP A 215 7.15 -23.61 0.87
N ILE A 216 6.30 -22.63 1.18
CA ILE A 216 5.98 -22.24 2.56
C ILE A 216 4.47 -22.31 2.74
N GLU A 217 4.02 -23.09 3.72
CA GLU A 217 2.64 -23.06 4.16
C GLU A 217 2.45 -21.94 5.21
N TRP A 218 1.73 -20.91 4.84
CA TRP A 218 1.42 -19.79 5.72
C TRP A 218 0.28 -20.13 6.71
N LYS A 219 0.56 -20.98 7.69
CA LYS A 219 -0.42 -21.31 8.76
C LYS A 219 -0.96 -20.07 9.47
N ILE A 220 -0.13 -19.02 9.56
CA ILE A 220 -0.49 -17.76 10.19
C ILE A 220 -1.65 -17.05 9.48
N MET A 221 -1.75 -17.18 8.16
CA MET A 221 -2.83 -16.53 7.40
C MET A 221 -4.19 -17.08 7.80
N LYS A 222 -4.27 -18.38 8.09
CA LYS A 222 -5.49 -19.02 8.64
C LYS A 222 -5.82 -18.52 10.05
N ILE A 223 -4.80 -18.30 10.89
CA ILE A 223 -4.99 -17.81 12.28
C ILE A 223 -5.53 -16.38 12.30
N VAL A 224 -5.05 -15.52 11.40
CA VAL A 224 -5.48 -14.11 11.33
C VAL A 224 -6.70 -13.90 10.43
N ASN A 225 -7.35 -14.99 10.01
CA ASN A 225 -8.54 -14.97 9.15
C ASN A 225 -8.32 -14.14 7.86
N MET A 226 -7.13 -14.23 7.29
CA MET A 226 -6.78 -13.61 6.03
C MET A 226 -6.86 -14.67 4.95
N ASP A 227 -7.90 -14.58 4.12
CA ASP A 227 -8.12 -15.53 3.04
C ASP A 227 -7.20 -15.21 1.85
N VAL A 228 -5.96 -15.63 1.98
CA VAL A 228 -4.94 -15.52 0.93
C VAL A 228 -4.48 -16.93 0.57
N PRO A 229 -4.65 -17.38 -0.67
CA PRO A 229 -4.20 -18.72 -1.10
C PRO A 229 -2.72 -18.99 -0.84
N GLY A 230 -2.35 -20.24 -0.63
CA GLY A 230 -1.07 -20.68 -0.04
C GLY A 230 0.24 -20.14 -0.65
N ARG A 231 0.23 -19.65 -1.91
CA ARG A 231 1.39 -19.03 -2.55
C ARG A 231 1.26 -17.51 -2.70
N GLN A 232 0.30 -16.92 -2.03
CA GLN A 232 0.05 -15.48 -2.06
C GLN A 232 0.37 -14.88 -0.69
N LEU A 233 0.81 -13.62 -0.71
CA LEU A 233 1.18 -12.88 0.49
C LEU A 233 0.94 -11.38 0.26
N PHE A 234 0.58 -10.65 1.30
CA PHE A 234 0.57 -9.20 1.23
C PHE A 234 1.99 -8.67 1.03
N ALA A 235 2.16 -7.74 0.10
CA ALA A 235 3.45 -7.15 -0.23
C ALA A 235 4.12 -6.49 0.99
N CYS A 236 3.32 -5.92 1.91
CA CYS A 236 3.86 -5.34 3.14
C CYS A 236 4.53 -6.37 4.05
N PHE A 237 4.05 -7.61 4.12
CA PHE A 237 4.73 -8.68 4.85
C PHE A 237 5.95 -9.20 4.09
N ALA A 238 5.82 -9.34 2.76
CA ALA A 238 6.93 -9.77 1.91
C ALA A 238 8.13 -8.82 2.03
N GLU A 239 7.94 -7.51 2.23
CA GLU A 239 9.05 -6.55 2.36
C GLU A 239 10.02 -6.96 3.47
N SER A 240 9.53 -7.30 4.66
CA SER A 240 10.45 -7.72 5.75
C SER A 240 11.20 -9.01 5.45
N MET A 241 10.57 -9.94 4.73
CA MET A 241 11.24 -11.18 4.30
C MET A 241 12.34 -10.89 3.27
N LEU A 242 12.04 -10.04 2.31
CA LEU A 242 12.99 -9.63 1.27
C LEU A 242 14.19 -8.90 1.88
N LEU A 243 13.95 -8.02 2.85
CA LEU A 243 15.00 -7.31 3.58
C LEU A 243 15.85 -8.28 4.42
N GLU A 244 15.24 -9.31 5.04
CA GLU A 244 15.97 -10.36 5.77
C GLU A 244 16.82 -11.20 4.82
N PHE A 245 16.32 -11.59 3.65
CA PHE A 245 17.07 -12.36 2.65
C PHE A 245 18.35 -11.62 2.19
N GLU A 246 18.27 -10.29 2.08
CA GLU A 246 19.40 -9.44 1.70
C GLU A 246 20.18 -8.91 2.91
N LYS A 247 19.78 -9.23 4.14
CA LYS A 247 20.36 -8.69 5.40
C LYS A 247 20.39 -7.16 5.44
N LEU A 248 19.37 -6.54 4.91
CA LEU A 248 19.17 -5.09 4.88
C LEU A 248 18.37 -4.64 6.10
N TYR A 249 19.04 -4.46 7.22
CA TYR A 249 18.40 -4.08 8.48
C TYR A 249 18.38 -2.57 8.65
N THR A 250 17.61 -1.92 7.77
CA THR A 250 17.45 -0.47 7.78
C THR A 250 15.98 -0.09 7.70
N ASN A 251 15.65 1.12 8.14
CA ASN A 251 14.32 1.69 7.90
C ASN A 251 14.10 1.87 6.41
N PHE A 252 13.28 1.01 5.82
CA PHE A 252 13.04 1.02 4.38
C PHE A 252 11.83 1.88 3.99
N SER A 253 10.74 1.83 4.74
CA SER A 253 9.50 2.50 4.36
C SER A 253 8.82 3.28 5.50
N TRP A 254 9.38 3.30 6.69
CA TRP A 254 8.75 3.97 7.82
C TRP A 254 9.05 5.47 7.86
N GLY A 255 8.00 6.25 7.93
CA GLY A 255 8.03 7.71 8.02
C GLY A 255 7.54 8.36 6.73
N ARG A 256 6.96 9.54 6.91
CA ARG A 256 6.42 10.32 5.79
C ARG A 256 7.51 10.61 4.75
N ASN A 257 7.19 10.46 3.48
CA ASN A 257 8.08 10.68 2.34
C ASN A 257 9.32 9.75 2.30
N GLN A 258 9.33 8.66 3.07
CA GLN A 258 10.43 7.69 3.03
C GLN A 258 10.33 6.71 1.86
N ILE A 259 9.17 6.61 1.21
CA ILE A 259 8.98 5.77 0.03
C ILE A 259 9.40 6.60 -1.19
N THR A 260 10.59 6.31 -1.70
CA THR A 260 11.13 6.95 -2.91
C THR A 260 11.09 5.99 -4.09
N VAL A 261 11.17 6.52 -5.31
CA VAL A 261 11.21 5.71 -6.54
C VAL A 261 12.41 4.77 -6.53
N GLU A 262 13.57 5.23 -6.04
CA GLU A 262 14.80 4.43 -5.95
C GLU A 262 14.63 3.25 -4.99
N LYS A 263 14.00 3.47 -3.81
CA LYS A 263 13.70 2.37 -2.88
C LYS A 263 12.68 1.40 -3.46
N MET A 264 11.69 1.89 -4.21
CA MET A 264 10.74 1.03 -4.92
C MET A 264 11.45 0.18 -5.98
N GLU A 265 12.40 0.74 -6.74
CA GLU A 265 13.23 -0.03 -7.68
C GLU A 265 14.09 -1.06 -6.96
N GLN A 266 14.75 -0.66 -5.88
CA GLN A 266 15.60 -1.55 -5.08
C GLN A 266 14.81 -2.75 -4.57
N ILE A 267 13.66 -2.53 -3.90
CA ILE A 267 12.84 -3.64 -3.39
C ILE A 267 12.25 -4.46 -4.52
N GLY A 268 11.97 -3.85 -5.66
CA GLY A 268 11.50 -4.52 -6.86
C GLY A 268 12.53 -5.50 -7.42
N HIS A 269 13.79 -5.11 -7.52
CA HIS A 269 14.87 -5.99 -7.94
C HIS A 269 15.04 -7.17 -6.97
N ILE A 270 15.00 -6.91 -5.66
CA ILE A 270 15.06 -7.93 -4.62
C ILE A 270 13.85 -8.87 -4.73
N SER A 271 12.65 -8.34 -4.95
CA SER A 271 11.40 -9.09 -5.11
C SER A 271 11.51 -10.10 -6.25
N VAL A 272 11.94 -9.64 -7.43
CA VAL A 272 12.12 -10.50 -8.62
C VAL A 272 13.22 -11.55 -8.37
N LYS A 273 14.35 -11.16 -7.78
CA LYS A 273 15.47 -12.06 -7.44
C LYS A 273 15.00 -13.24 -6.56
N HIS A 274 14.11 -12.99 -5.61
CA HIS A 274 13.59 -14.00 -4.69
C HIS A 274 12.28 -14.65 -5.14
N GLY A 275 11.85 -14.44 -6.39
CA GLY A 275 10.70 -15.11 -6.98
C GLY A 275 9.33 -14.57 -6.53
N PHE A 276 9.29 -13.34 -6.02
CA PHE A 276 8.04 -12.65 -5.73
C PHE A 276 7.58 -11.82 -6.93
N ARG A 277 6.33 -11.94 -7.31
CA ARG A 277 5.73 -11.25 -8.46
C ARG A 277 4.37 -10.66 -8.08
N PRO A 278 3.90 -9.59 -8.77
CA PRO A 278 2.55 -9.10 -8.55
C PRO A 278 1.51 -10.17 -8.88
N LEU A 279 0.48 -10.28 -8.04
CA LEU A 279 -0.70 -11.09 -8.35
C LEU A 279 -1.46 -10.43 -9.52
N MET A 280 -1.73 -11.21 -10.57
CA MET A 280 -2.33 -10.73 -11.83
C MET A 280 -3.63 -11.45 -12.19
N SER A 281 -4.31 -12.05 -11.20
CA SER A 281 -5.62 -12.69 -11.38
C SER A 281 -6.74 -11.66 -11.18
N PHE A 282 -7.66 -11.58 -12.16
CA PHE A 282 -8.90 -10.80 -12.09
C PHE A 282 -10.01 -11.62 -11.45
#